data_f6d079047733097551fd5fe7316d8d28
#
_entry.id   f6d079047733097551fd5fe7316d8d28
#
_cell.length_a   1.000
_cell.length_b   1.000
_cell.length_c   1.000
_cell.angle_alpha   90.00
_cell.angle_beta   90.00
_cell.angle_gamma   90.00
#
_symmetry.space_group_name_H-M   'P 1'
#
loop_
_entity.id
_entity.type
_entity.pdbx_description
1 polymer ?
#
loop_
_entity_poly.entity_id
_entity_poly.type
_entity_poly.pdbx_seq_one_letter_code
_entity_poly.pdbx_strand_id
1 'polypeptide(L)'
;MTGHKKSSQSPAGGWPSFGSWVSKIQGSNPGVPANLSLMYPTGNRTWGEAGTGGFIGTAHGPMGLVDKDPNTRAKSLTLKGMSLERLMDRETLRSSVDQMRRDVDATGQMSGLDNYNKQALEILSDSGLANALDISKENPKIADRYGVNDPKYQRDGAPKMIRNFLVARRLVEAGARVVSLNYSRWDWHGGDGMNFPRSREEFPLLDQGLSALITDIHERGLSNDVSIVMWGEFGRTPKINSKNSRDHWPKANFCLLAGGGMNTGQVIGATNSRGEEPIERPVKFQEVFATLYHNVGIDLNSATVQDSSGRPHYLVDQGIEPIHELIG
;
A
#
# COMPACT_ATOMS: atom_id res chain seq x y z
N MET A 1 -6.96 -0.82 -4.16
CA MET A 1 -7.61 0.28 -3.40
C MET A 1 -7.49 1.56 -4.21
N THR A 2 -8.59 1.95 -4.86
CA THR A 2 -8.60 3.05 -5.83
C THR A 2 -9.45 4.24 -5.37
N GLY A 3 -10.30 4.06 -4.35
CA GLY A 3 -11.28 5.08 -3.93
C GLY A 3 -12.50 5.22 -4.85
N HIS A 4 -12.49 4.61 -6.01
CA HIS A 4 -13.54 4.74 -7.01
C HIS A 4 -14.33 3.43 -7.20
N LYS A 5 -15.62 3.57 -7.51
CA LYS A 5 -16.47 2.44 -7.88
C LYS A 5 -16.11 1.95 -9.29
N LYS A 6 -16.09 0.63 -9.47
CA LYS A 6 -16.03 0.06 -10.82
C LYS A 6 -17.37 0.30 -11.51
N SER A 7 -17.35 0.96 -12.65
CA SER A 7 -18.54 1.27 -13.44
C SER A 7 -18.21 1.18 -14.93
N SER A 8 -19.24 1.29 -15.79
CA SER A 8 -19.08 1.41 -17.25
C SER A 8 -18.35 2.69 -17.67
N GLN A 9 -18.25 3.67 -16.76
CA GLN A 9 -17.51 4.92 -16.97
C GLN A 9 -16.08 4.90 -16.43
N SER A 10 -15.61 3.75 -15.92
CA SER A 10 -14.21 3.62 -15.50
C SER A 10 -13.27 3.85 -16.70
N PRO A 11 -12.16 4.59 -16.53
CA PRO A 11 -11.23 4.84 -17.62
C PRO A 11 -10.65 3.54 -18.16
N ALA A 12 -10.26 3.53 -19.43
CA ALA A 12 -9.55 2.42 -20.04
C ALA A 12 -8.26 2.15 -19.23
N GLY A 13 -8.00 0.89 -18.87
CA GLY A 13 -6.93 0.51 -17.95
C GLY A 13 -7.32 0.50 -16.46
N GLY A 14 -8.52 1.02 -16.11
CA GLY A 14 -9.04 1.06 -14.75
C GLY A 14 -8.49 2.22 -13.92
N TRP A 15 -8.98 2.32 -12.68
CA TRP A 15 -8.55 3.34 -11.73
C TRP A 15 -7.19 3.00 -11.11
N PRO A 16 -6.27 3.98 -10.99
CA PRO A 16 -5.02 3.80 -10.28
C PRO A 16 -5.22 3.55 -8.79
N SER A 17 -4.30 2.81 -8.17
CA SER A 17 -4.25 2.71 -6.71
C SER A 17 -3.79 4.02 -6.07
N PHE A 18 -4.03 4.21 -4.77
CA PHE A 18 -3.58 5.37 -4.00
C PHE A 18 -2.09 5.66 -4.24
N GLY A 19 -1.23 4.66 -4.03
CA GLY A 19 0.21 4.83 -4.22
C GLY A 19 0.61 5.15 -5.66
N SER A 20 -0.20 4.73 -6.65
CA SER A 20 0.04 5.04 -8.06
C SER A 20 -0.23 6.51 -8.36
N TRP A 21 -1.28 7.10 -7.78
CA TRP A 21 -1.54 8.53 -7.87
C TRP A 21 -0.40 9.34 -7.24
N VAL A 22 0.02 8.97 -6.01
CA VAL A 22 1.13 9.64 -5.31
C VAL A 22 2.42 9.53 -6.12
N SER A 23 2.74 8.36 -6.65
CA SER A 23 3.90 8.14 -7.51
C SER A 23 3.87 9.02 -8.77
N LYS A 24 2.69 9.18 -9.39
CA LYS A 24 2.54 10.00 -10.61
C LYS A 24 2.74 11.47 -10.34
N ILE A 25 2.18 11.98 -9.24
CA ILE A 25 2.16 13.41 -8.92
C ILE A 25 3.48 13.86 -8.30
N GLN A 26 4.04 13.06 -7.39
CA GLN A 26 5.20 13.47 -6.60
C GLN A 26 6.53 12.82 -7.03
N GLY A 27 6.46 11.79 -7.88
CA GLY A 27 7.65 11.06 -8.31
C GLY A 27 8.29 10.20 -7.21
N SER A 28 9.39 9.57 -7.57
CA SER A 28 10.23 8.73 -6.70
C SER A 28 11.48 9.48 -6.25
N ASN A 29 12.01 9.14 -5.09
CA ASN A 29 13.37 9.50 -4.72
C ASN A 29 14.38 8.65 -5.49
N PRO A 30 15.62 9.12 -5.72
CA PRO A 30 16.65 8.32 -6.35
C PRO A 30 16.85 6.97 -5.63
N GLY A 31 16.89 5.88 -6.38
CA GLY A 31 17.11 4.52 -5.86
C GLY A 31 15.94 3.89 -5.08
N VAL A 32 14.88 4.65 -4.73
CA VAL A 32 13.75 4.14 -3.97
C VAL A 32 12.42 4.50 -4.66
N PRO A 33 11.70 3.51 -5.22
CA PRO A 33 10.40 3.76 -5.83
C PRO A 33 9.38 4.35 -4.86
N ALA A 34 8.56 5.28 -5.34
CA ALA A 34 7.56 5.94 -4.51
C ALA A 34 6.49 4.98 -3.98
N ASN A 35 6.13 3.94 -4.75
CA ASN A 35 5.02 3.04 -4.45
C ASN A 35 5.52 1.59 -4.34
N LEU A 36 5.62 1.09 -3.12
CA LEU A 36 6.16 -0.22 -2.80
C LEU A 36 5.10 -1.14 -2.21
N SER A 37 5.21 -2.44 -2.49
CA SER A 37 4.29 -3.46 -1.99
C SER A 37 5.02 -4.59 -1.28
N LEU A 38 4.64 -4.82 -0.04
CA LEU A 38 4.98 -5.98 0.78
C LEU A 38 3.80 -6.98 0.85
N MET A 39 2.85 -6.87 -0.09
CA MET A 39 1.68 -7.73 -0.11
C MET A 39 2.01 -9.08 -0.76
N TYR A 40 1.79 -10.14 0.01
CA TYR A 40 1.92 -11.50 -0.49
C TYR A 40 0.75 -11.88 -1.38
N PRO A 41 0.98 -12.66 -2.45
CA PRO A 41 -0.11 -13.15 -3.29
C PRO A 41 -1.07 -14.03 -2.47
N THR A 42 -2.37 -13.79 -2.66
CA THR A 42 -3.44 -14.48 -1.94
C THR A 42 -4.14 -15.50 -2.86
N GLY A 43 -3.67 -16.73 -2.88
CA GLY A 43 -4.29 -17.84 -3.63
C GLY A 43 -4.71 -17.49 -5.06
N ASN A 44 -5.93 -17.85 -5.46
CA ASN A 44 -6.50 -17.54 -6.78
C ASN A 44 -7.36 -16.27 -6.78
N ARG A 45 -7.29 -15.44 -5.76
CA ARG A 45 -8.15 -14.27 -5.57
C ARG A 45 -7.36 -12.99 -5.70
N THR A 46 -7.95 -12.00 -6.35
CA THR A 46 -7.35 -10.68 -6.57
C THR A 46 -7.53 -9.73 -5.37
N TRP A 47 -8.39 -10.06 -4.42
CA TRP A 47 -8.51 -9.28 -3.18
C TRP A 47 -7.25 -9.44 -2.32
N GLY A 48 -6.78 -8.36 -1.75
CA GLY A 48 -5.52 -8.33 -1.01
C GLY A 48 -4.30 -7.93 -1.84
N GLU A 49 -4.49 -7.50 -3.10
CA GLU A 49 -3.43 -6.90 -3.91
C GLU A 49 -3.34 -5.38 -3.68
N ALA A 50 -2.14 -4.83 -3.82
CA ALA A 50 -1.90 -3.39 -3.66
C ALA A 50 -2.56 -2.54 -4.76
N GLY A 51 -3.16 -3.17 -5.76
CA GLY A 51 -3.73 -2.52 -6.93
C GLY A 51 -2.73 -2.38 -8.07
N THR A 52 -3.06 -1.53 -9.04
CA THR A 52 -2.27 -1.34 -10.26
C THR A 52 -2.07 0.14 -10.55
N GLY A 53 -1.24 0.46 -11.56
CA GLY A 53 -1.12 1.81 -12.09
C GLY A 53 -2.37 2.33 -12.78
N GLY A 54 -3.33 1.47 -13.09
CA GLY A 54 -4.54 1.85 -13.82
C GLY A 54 -4.21 2.56 -15.13
N PHE A 55 -5.00 3.55 -15.49
CA PHE A 55 -4.82 4.32 -16.72
C PHE A 55 -3.53 5.18 -16.77
N ILE A 56 -2.87 5.41 -15.63
CA ILE A 56 -1.60 6.16 -15.59
C ILE A 56 -0.36 5.29 -15.88
N GLY A 57 -0.57 4.00 -16.05
CA GLY A 57 0.45 3.06 -16.52
C GLY A 57 1.20 2.32 -15.42
N THR A 58 1.86 1.24 -15.82
CA THR A 58 2.56 0.30 -14.93
C THR A 58 3.78 0.91 -14.23
N ALA A 59 4.41 1.94 -14.82
CA ALA A 59 5.55 2.64 -14.23
C ALA A 59 5.24 3.28 -12.87
N HIS A 60 3.98 3.60 -12.60
CA HIS A 60 3.53 4.15 -11.32
C HIS A 60 2.82 3.11 -10.44
N GLY A 61 2.67 1.87 -10.93
CA GLY A 61 2.11 0.76 -10.16
C GLY A 61 2.97 0.40 -8.94
N PRO A 62 2.41 -0.37 -7.99
CA PRO A 62 3.16 -0.81 -6.83
C PRO A 62 4.26 -1.80 -7.24
N MET A 63 5.50 -1.51 -6.87
CA MET A 63 6.61 -2.43 -7.04
C MET A 63 6.59 -3.49 -5.93
N GLY A 64 6.39 -4.75 -6.30
CA GLY A 64 6.38 -5.88 -5.36
C GLY A 64 7.78 -6.22 -4.84
N LEU A 65 7.91 -6.30 -3.52
CA LEU A 65 9.17 -6.62 -2.82
C LEU A 65 9.15 -7.99 -2.15
N VAL A 66 8.06 -8.74 -2.30
CA VAL A 66 7.90 -10.09 -1.72
C VAL A 66 7.74 -11.12 -2.82
N ASP A 67 8.29 -12.29 -2.58
CA ASP A 67 8.10 -13.46 -3.43
C ASP A 67 7.11 -14.43 -2.77
N LYS A 68 6.71 -15.48 -3.48
CA LYS A 68 5.92 -16.59 -2.91
C LYS A 68 6.61 -17.24 -1.71
N ASP A 69 7.96 -17.26 -1.70
CA ASP A 69 8.74 -17.65 -0.52
C ASP A 69 9.03 -16.42 0.36
N PRO A 70 8.41 -16.31 1.54
CA PRO A 70 8.60 -15.17 2.43
C PRO A 70 10.04 -14.92 2.90
N ASN A 71 10.94 -15.89 2.70
CA ASN A 71 12.34 -15.82 3.15
C ASN A 71 13.31 -15.26 2.09
N THR A 72 12.84 -14.91 0.88
CA THR A 72 13.74 -14.61 -0.26
C THR A 72 13.85 -13.13 -0.65
N ARG A 73 13.27 -12.20 0.11
CA ARG A 73 13.09 -10.78 -0.23
C ARG A 73 14.31 -10.04 -0.79
N ALA A 74 15.43 -10.13 -0.11
CA ALA A 74 16.58 -9.26 -0.40
C ALA A 74 17.48 -9.80 -1.53
N LYS A 75 17.40 -11.08 -1.85
CA LYS A 75 18.33 -11.72 -2.78
C LYS A 75 18.12 -11.33 -4.25
N SER A 76 16.91 -10.89 -4.62
CA SER A 76 16.59 -10.51 -5.99
C SER A 76 16.98 -9.07 -6.36
N LEU A 77 17.28 -8.23 -5.37
CA LEU A 77 17.67 -6.82 -5.57
C LEU A 77 19.19 -6.61 -5.63
N THR A 78 19.98 -7.67 -5.52
CA THR A 78 21.45 -7.58 -5.63
C THR A 78 21.90 -8.06 -6.99
N LEU A 79 22.83 -7.33 -7.59
CA LEU A 79 23.51 -7.73 -8.83
C LEU A 79 24.29 -9.02 -8.58
N LYS A 80 23.77 -10.17 -9.07
CA LYS A 80 24.48 -11.44 -9.02
C LYS A 80 25.44 -11.56 -10.20
N GLY A 81 26.73 -11.49 -9.94
CA GLY A 81 27.77 -11.81 -10.94
C GLY A 81 27.96 -10.74 -12.02
N MET A 82 27.44 -9.53 -11.86
CA MET A 82 27.64 -8.41 -12.78
C MET A 82 28.12 -7.20 -12.00
N SER A 83 29.19 -6.54 -12.46
CA SER A 83 29.61 -5.26 -11.88
C SER A 83 28.66 -4.14 -12.33
N LEU A 84 28.55 -3.10 -11.50
CA LEU A 84 27.77 -1.90 -11.83
C LEU A 84 28.23 -1.26 -13.16
N GLU A 85 29.54 -1.23 -13.38
CA GLU A 85 30.15 -0.72 -14.61
C GLU A 85 29.66 -1.47 -15.85
N ARG A 86 29.67 -2.80 -15.82
CA ARG A 86 29.13 -3.63 -16.91
C ARG A 86 27.63 -3.45 -17.14
N LEU A 87 26.87 -3.16 -16.08
CA LEU A 87 25.44 -2.86 -16.20
C LEU A 87 25.24 -1.51 -16.88
N MET A 88 26.00 -0.49 -16.49
CA MET A 88 25.96 0.83 -17.09
C MET A 88 26.39 0.82 -18.57
N ASP A 89 27.40 0.07 -18.94
CA ASP A 89 27.85 -0.11 -20.33
C ASP A 89 26.75 -0.76 -21.19
N ARG A 90 26.09 -1.79 -20.66
CA ARG A 90 24.95 -2.42 -21.35
C ARG A 90 23.75 -1.50 -21.50
N GLU A 91 23.47 -0.67 -20.50
CA GLU A 91 22.38 0.30 -20.57
C GLU A 91 22.70 1.43 -21.55
N THR A 92 23.94 1.90 -21.60
CA THR A 92 24.41 2.88 -22.59
C THR A 92 24.28 2.34 -24.03
N LEU A 93 24.68 1.09 -24.24
CA LEU A 93 24.56 0.42 -25.53
C LEU A 93 23.08 0.24 -25.92
N ARG A 94 22.23 -0.18 -24.97
CA ARG A 94 20.80 -0.32 -25.20
C ARG A 94 20.13 1.00 -25.52
N SER A 95 20.41 2.09 -24.76
CA SER A 95 19.85 3.41 -25.00
C SER A 95 20.26 3.97 -26.37
N SER A 96 21.45 3.66 -26.84
CA SER A 96 21.91 4.05 -28.19
C SER A 96 21.11 3.34 -29.29
N VAL A 97 20.79 2.05 -29.09
CA VAL A 97 19.93 1.28 -30.02
C VAL A 97 18.47 1.74 -29.94
N ASP A 98 17.96 2.02 -28.73
CA ASP A 98 16.58 2.48 -28.52
C ASP A 98 16.40 3.93 -29.00
N GLN A 99 17.44 4.77 -29.03
CA GLN A 99 17.40 6.09 -29.63
C GLN A 99 17.11 5.99 -31.13
N MET A 100 17.70 5.02 -31.83
CA MET A 100 17.41 4.77 -33.26
C MET A 100 15.96 4.29 -33.49
N ARG A 101 15.34 3.65 -32.50
CA ARG A 101 13.93 3.20 -32.58
C ARG A 101 12.94 4.30 -32.21
N ARG A 102 13.30 5.26 -31.35
CA ARG A 102 12.44 6.38 -30.91
C ARG A 102 12.05 7.32 -32.03
N ASP A 103 12.93 7.50 -33.00
CA ASP A 103 12.65 8.33 -34.19
C ASP A 103 11.49 7.77 -35.06
N VAL A 104 11.00 6.55 -34.71
CA VAL A 104 9.91 5.84 -35.39
C VAL A 104 8.67 5.65 -34.48
N ASP A 105 8.77 5.92 -33.16
CA ASP A 105 7.68 5.64 -32.21
C ASP A 105 6.76 6.84 -31.99
N ALA A 106 5.68 6.91 -32.77
CA ALA A 106 4.61 7.91 -32.62
C ALA A 106 3.67 7.67 -31.42
N THR A 107 3.84 6.59 -30.65
CA THR A 107 2.88 6.16 -29.61
C THR A 107 3.27 6.52 -28.18
N GLY A 108 4.49 6.95 -27.93
CA GLY A 108 5.02 7.30 -26.60
C GLY A 108 5.20 6.11 -25.64
N GLN A 109 4.99 4.88 -26.11
CA GLN A 109 5.16 3.66 -25.28
C GLN A 109 6.63 3.45 -24.89
N MET A 110 7.57 3.87 -25.71
CA MET A 110 9.02 3.75 -25.44
C MET A 110 9.48 4.67 -24.30
N SER A 111 8.89 5.86 -24.14
CA SER A 111 9.23 6.77 -23.04
C SER A 111 8.86 6.19 -21.65
N GLY A 112 7.77 5.44 -21.57
CA GLY A 112 7.39 4.71 -20.36
C GLY A 112 8.38 3.58 -20.01
N LEU A 113 8.89 2.88 -21.03
CA LEU A 113 9.88 1.81 -20.88
C LEU A 113 11.25 2.36 -20.42
N ASP A 114 11.65 3.52 -20.95
CA ASP A 114 12.91 4.18 -20.56
C ASP A 114 12.91 4.62 -19.09
N ASN A 115 11.80 5.18 -18.62
CA ASN A 115 11.65 5.55 -17.21
C ASN A 115 11.72 4.32 -16.30
N TYR A 116 11.13 3.20 -16.73
CA TYR A 116 11.18 1.95 -15.97
C TYR A 116 12.61 1.39 -15.89
N ASN A 117 13.34 1.43 -16.98
CA ASN A 117 14.72 0.96 -17.04
C ASN A 117 15.67 1.86 -16.23
N LYS A 118 15.49 3.17 -16.30
CA LYS A 118 16.24 4.13 -15.49
C LYS A 118 16.00 3.89 -14.00
N GLN A 119 14.75 3.73 -13.61
CA GLN A 119 14.39 3.42 -12.22
C GLN A 119 14.97 2.08 -11.76
N ALA A 120 14.94 1.04 -12.61
CA ALA A 120 15.55 -0.24 -12.31
C ALA A 120 17.09 -0.13 -12.12
N LEU A 121 17.76 0.66 -12.94
CA LEU A 121 19.20 0.92 -12.82
C LEU A 121 19.52 1.69 -11.53
N GLU A 122 18.76 2.71 -11.19
CA GLU A 122 18.90 3.47 -9.95
C GLU A 122 18.75 2.57 -8.71
N ILE A 123 17.74 1.68 -8.70
CA ILE A 123 17.53 0.71 -7.62
C ILE A 123 18.70 -0.25 -7.48
N LEU A 124 19.27 -0.72 -8.60
CA LEU A 124 20.39 -1.65 -8.59
C LEU A 124 21.72 -0.98 -8.23
N SER A 125 21.84 0.32 -8.45
CA SER A 125 23.04 1.11 -8.13
C SER A 125 23.02 1.67 -6.71
N ASP A 126 21.86 1.83 -6.10
CA ASP A 126 21.70 2.35 -4.74
C ASP A 126 21.48 1.19 -3.75
N SER A 127 22.20 1.22 -2.65
CA SER A 127 22.04 0.23 -1.57
C SER A 127 20.90 0.56 -0.60
N GLY A 128 20.24 1.72 -0.73
CA GLY A 128 19.21 2.22 0.19
C GLY A 128 18.05 1.24 0.35
N LEU A 129 17.47 0.81 -0.78
CA LEU A 129 16.37 -0.14 -0.77
C LEU A 129 16.79 -1.52 -0.21
N ALA A 130 17.94 -2.03 -0.60
CA ALA A 130 18.48 -3.30 -0.09
C ALA A 130 18.74 -3.23 1.41
N ASN A 131 19.29 -2.12 1.89
CA ASN A 131 19.52 -1.88 3.32
C ASN A 131 18.21 -1.78 4.11
N ALA A 132 17.19 -1.13 3.55
CA ALA A 132 15.87 -1.03 4.20
C ALA A 132 15.20 -2.39 4.37
N LEU A 133 15.39 -3.29 3.42
CA LEU A 133 14.85 -4.66 3.46
C LEU A 133 15.61 -5.59 4.42
N ASP A 134 16.86 -5.28 4.73
CA ASP A 134 17.71 -6.08 5.61
C ASP A 134 17.46 -5.75 7.08
N ILE A 135 16.53 -6.47 7.70
CA ILE A 135 16.19 -6.28 9.12
C ILE A 135 17.29 -6.74 10.07
N SER A 136 18.32 -7.46 9.61
CA SER A 136 19.46 -7.85 10.47
C SER A 136 20.29 -6.65 10.90
N LYS A 137 20.17 -5.53 10.17
CA LYS A 137 20.80 -4.24 10.49
C LYS A 137 20.02 -3.39 11.49
N GLU A 138 18.83 -3.83 11.89
CA GLU A 138 18.04 -3.12 12.89
C GLU A 138 18.53 -3.47 14.30
N ASN A 139 18.30 -2.54 15.24
CA ASN A 139 18.52 -2.83 16.65
C ASN A 139 17.63 -4.02 17.08
N PRO A 140 18.22 -5.10 17.60
CA PRO A 140 17.45 -6.31 17.99
C PRO A 140 16.30 -5.99 18.93
N LYS A 141 16.46 -5.09 19.89
CA LYS A 141 15.41 -4.68 20.84
C LYS A 141 14.22 -4.04 20.14
N ILE A 142 14.46 -3.27 19.06
CA ILE A 142 13.40 -2.69 18.25
C ILE A 142 12.72 -3.77 17.41
N ALA A 143 13.50 -4.62 16.73
CA ALA A 143 12.97 -5.70 15.91
C ALA A 143 12.10 -6.68 16.73
N ASP A 144 12.47 -6.95 17.98
CA ASP A 144 11.73 -7.86 18.86
C ASP A 144 10.40 -7.29 19.35
N ARG A 145 10.24 -5.96 19.42
CA ARG A 145 8.94 -5.32 19.72
C ARG A 145 7.86 -5.74 18.72
N TYR A 146 8.23 -5.91 17.42
CA TYR A 146 7.29 -6.29 16.36
C TYR A 146 6.87 -7.77 16.42
N GLY A 147 7.51 -8.58 17.24
CA GLY A 147 7.20 -10.01 17.35
C GLY A 147 7.95 -10.89 16.35
N VAL A 148 7.42 -12.08 16.11
CA VAL A 148 8.05 -13.12 15.28
C VAL A 148 7.19 -13.44 14.08
N ASN A 149 7.81 -13.55 12.91
CA ASN A 149 7.13 -13.93 11.67
C ASN A 149 6.67 -15.40 11.71
N ASP A 150 5.49 -15.65 11.17
CA ASP A 150 5.05 -16.98 10.76
C ASP A 150 4.91 -16.99 9.24
N PRO A 151 5.84 -17.61 8.50
CA PRO A 151 5.85 -17.63 7.04
C PRO A 151 4.80 -18.57 6.43
N LYS A 152 4.05 -19.28 7.25
CA LYS A 152 3.00 -20.17 6.78
C LYS A 152 1.82 -19.38 6.22
N TYR A 153 1.48 -19.66 4.96
CA TYR A 153 0.28 -19.10 4.35
C TYR A 153 -0.99 -19.52 5.09
N GLN A 154 -1.85 -18.55 5.33
CA GLN A 154 -3.11 -18.76 6.02
C GLN A 154 -4.19 -19.13 5.01
N ARG A 155 -4.21 -20.38 4.57
CA ARG A 155 -5.14 -20.91 3.55
C ARG A 155 -5.03 -20.12 2.23
N ASP A 156 -6.04 -19.31 1.88
CA ASP A 156 -6.11 -18.44 0.70
C ASP A 156 -5.70 -16.98 0.98
N GLY A 157 -5.26 -16.69 2.20
CA GLY A 157 -4.75 -15.39 2.62
C GLY A 157 -3.22 -15.30 2.64
N ALA A 158 -2.70 -14.24 3.22
CA ALA A 158 -1.27 -13.99 3.37
C ALA A 158 -0.65 -14.76 4.55
N PRO A 159 0.67 -14.91 4.60
CA PRO A 159 1.36 -15.36 5.81
C PRO A 159 1.32 -14.28 6.91
N LYS A 160 1.61 -14.66 8.16
CA LYS A 160 1.66 -13.73 9.30
C LYS A 160 3.05 -13.12 9.46
N MET A 161 3.46 -12.34 8.48
CA MET A 161 4.77 -11.69 8.46
C MET A 161 4.74 -10.37 9.23
N ILE A 162 4.64 -10.45 10.54
CA ILE A 162 4.44 -9.27 11.41
C ILE A 162 5.61 -8.28 11.32
N ARG A 163 6.84 -8.73 11.10
CA ARG A 163 7.99 -7.84 10.89
C ARG A 163 7.94 -7.07 9.56
N ASN A 164 6.91 -7.27 8.72
CA ASN A 164 6.68 -6.39 7.58
C ASN A 164 6.30 -4.97 8.00
N PHE A 165 5.73 -4.79 9.18
CA PHE A 165 5.48 -3.47 9.74
C PHE A 165 6.82 -2.73 9.98
N LEU A 166 7.82 -3.42 10.52
CA LEU A 166 9.18 -2.88 10.65
C LEU A 166 9.81 -2.56 9.29
N VAL A 167 9.68 -3.49 8.32
CA VAL A 167 10.20 -3.26 6.97
C VAL A 167 9.52 -2.05 6.31
N ALA A 168 8.19 -1.89 6.48
CA ALA A 168 7.47 -0.74 5.95
C ALA A 168 8.02 0.59 6.50
N ARG A 169 8.27 0.68 7.81
CA ARG A 169 8.90 1.86 8.43
C ARG A 169 10.28 2.15 7.79
N ARG A 170 11.13 1.12 7.66
CA ARG A 170 12.47 1.27 7.08
C ARG A 170 12.43 1.71 5.62
N LEU A 171 11.45 1.23 4.85
CA LEU A 171 11.24 1.64 3.46
C LEU A 171 10.80 3.11 3.36
N VAL A 172 9.93 3.58 4.26
CA VAL A 172 9.55 4.99 4.32
C VAL A 172 10.74 5.87 4.69
N GLU A 173 11.56 5.48 5.67
CA GLU A 173 12.81 6.19 6.03
C GLU A 173 13.82 6.21 4.86
N ALA A 174 13.83 5.17 4.03
CA ALA A 174 14.66 5.13 2.82
C ALA A 174 14.12 6.02 1.68
N GLY A 175 12.91 6.56 1.82
CA GLY A 175 12.31 7.51 0.88
C GLY A 175 11.13 6.99 0.08
N ALA A 176 10.58 5.82 0.38
CA ALA A 176 9.31 5.39 -0.20
C ALA A 176 8.17 6.28 0.28
N ARG A 177 7.27 6.68 -0.63
CA ARG A 177 6.12 7.52 -0.28
C ARG A 177 4.92 6.69 0.19
N VAL A 178 4.72 5.53 -0.40
CA VAL A 178 3.63 4.62 -0.06
C VAL A 178 4.14 3.19 0.03
N VAL A 179 3.88 2.54 1.15
CA VAL A 179 4.18 1.14 1.36
C VAL A 179 2.88 0.42 1.74
N SER A 180 2.48 -0.55 0.92
CA SER A 180 1.31 -1.39 1.17
C SER A 180 1.73 -2.75 1.69
N LEU A 181 1.01 -3.29 2.65
CA LEU A 181 1.23 -4.64 3.17
C LEU A 181 -0.09 -5.34 3.46
N ASN A 182 -0.09 -6.66 3.42
CA ASN A 182 -1.16 -7.51 3.92
C ASN A 182 -0.64 -8.41 5.04
N TYR A 183 -1.54 -8.85 5.90
CA TYR A 183 -1.23 -9.67 7.07
C TYR A 183 -2.33 -10.68 7.29
N SER A 184 -2.01 -11.98 7.35
CA SER A 184 -2.95 -13.07 7.58
C SER A 184 -4.10 -13.15 6.55
N ARG A 185 -5.22 -13.74 6.90
CA ARG A 185 -6.32 -14.02 5.97
C ARG A 185 -7.52 -13.08 6.14
N TRP A 186 -7.98 -12.87 7.36
CA TRP A 186 -9.13 -12.03 7.79
C TRP A 186 -10.50 -12.42 7.22
N ASP A 187 -10.59 -13.24 6.17
CA ASP A 187 -11.85 -13.68 5.57
C ASP A 187 -12.41 -14.91 6.29
N TRP A 188 -12.62 -14.77 7.59
CA TRP A 188 -13.26 -15.79 8.40
C TRP A 188 -14.73 -15.46 8.55
N HIS A 189 -15.60 -16.32 8.00
CA HIS A 189 -17.03 -16.06 7.96
C HIS A 189 -17.86 -17.32 7.69
N GLY A 190 -19.19 -17.17 7.73
CA GLY A 190 -20.16 -18.17 7.28
C GLY A 190 -20.17 -19.43 8.14
N GLY A 191 -19.91 -20.55 7.52
CA GLY A 191 -20.13 -21.85 8.11
C GLY A 191 -18.96 -22.49 8.80
N ASP A 192 -17.81 -21.86 8.85
CA ASP A 192 -16.59 -22.45 9.43
C ASP A 192 -16.46 -22.25 10.94
N GLY A 193 -17.31 -21.41 11.56
CA GLY A 193 -17.29 -21.13 12.99
C GLY A 193 -16.02 -20.45 13.49
N MET A 194 -15.16 -19.98 12.60
CA MET A 194 -13.79 -19.59 12.91
C MET A 194 -13.58 -18.10 13.23
N ASN A 195 -14.60 -17.24 13.09
CA ASN A 195 -14.42 -15.80 13.38
C ASN A 195 -13.82 -15.57 14.76
N PHE A 196 -14.47 -16.06 15.82
CA PHE A 196 -14.06 -15.75 17.19
C PHE A 196 -12.77 -16.45 17.63
N PRO A 197 -12.57 -17.76 17.36
CA PRO A 197 -11.29 -18.41 17.63
C PRO A 197 -10.13 -17.71 16.93
N ARG A 198 -10.26 -17.42 15.62
CA ARG A 198 -9.20 -16.77 14.86
C ARG A 198 -8.93 -15.34 15.29
N SER A 199 -9.96 -14.58 15.61
CA SER A 199 -9.78 -13.22 16.14
C SER A 199 -8.96 -13.22 17.42
N ARG A 200 -9.18 -14.17 18.32
CA ARG A 200 -8.40 -14.31 19.56
C ARG A 200 -6.93 -14.67 19.32
N GLU A 201 -6.65 -15.39 18.24
CA GLU A 201 -5.28 -15.72 17.85
C GLU A 201 -4.56 -14.57 17.13
N GLU A 202 -5.29 -13.81 16.30
CA GLU A 202 -4.70 -12.87 15.35
C GLU A 202 -4.63 -11.43 15.87
N PHE A 203 -5.65 -10.97 16.61
CA PHE A 203 -5.67 -9.60 17.12
C PHE A 203 -4.50 -9.27 18.04
N PRO A 204 -4.09 -10.14 18.98
CA PRO A 204 -2.92 -9.84 19.82
C PRO A 204 -1.63 -9.66 19.00
N LEU A 205 -1.46 -10.45 17.95
CA LEU A 205 -0.29 -10.33 17.07
C LEU A 205 -0.35 -9.05 16.21
N LEU A 206 -1.52 -8.74 15.65
CA LEU A 206 -1.72 -7.50 14.91
C LEU A 206 -1.51 -6.28 15.81
N ASP A 207 -2.07 -6.29 17.01
CA ASP A 207 -1.91 -5.25 18.02
C ASP A 207 -0.42 -5.03 18.35
N GLN A 208 0.31 -6.11 18.59
CA GLN A 208 1.75 -6.05 18.82
C GLN A 208 2.50 -5.36 17.68
N GLY A 209 2.27 -5.78 16.44
CA GLY A 209 2.98 -5.22 15.28
C GLY A 209 2.60 -3.77 14.98
N LEU A 210 1.31 -3.44 15.09
CA LEU A 210 0.80 -2.12 14.82
C LEU A 210 1.20 -1.11 15.91
N SER A 211 1.09 -1.49 17.19
CA SER A 211 1.52 -0.63 18.30
C SER A 211 3.04 -0.42 18.29
N ALA A 212 3.82 -1.46 17.93
CA ALA A 212 5.25 -1.33 17.75
C ALA A 212 5.59 -0.34 16.62
N LEU A 213 4.87 -0.39 15.48
CA LEU A 213 5.04 0.54 14.37
C LEU A 213 4.73 1.98 14.78
N ILE A 214 3.58 2.21 15.43
CA ILE A 214 3.17 3.55 15.87
C ILE A 214 4.18 4.13 16.87
N THR A 215 4.62 3.31 17.83
CA THR A 215 5.62 3.70 18.83
C THR A 215 6.97 4.04 18.16
N ASP A 216 7.42 3.21 17.24
CA ASP A 216 8.71 3.39 16.55
C ASP A 216 8.71 4.66 15.68
N ILE A 217 7.61 4.93 14.96
CA ILE A 217 7.39 6.19 14.22
C ILE A 217 7.43 7.40 15.17
N HIS A 218 6.79 7.28 16.34
CA HIS A 218 6.80 8.38 17.34
C HIS A 218 8.18 8.61 17.95
N GLU A 219 8.87 7.55 18.39
CA GLU A 219 10.20 7.64 18.98
C GLU A 219 11.24 8.21 18.00
N ARG A 220 10.99 8.11 16.69
CA ARG A 220 11.83 8.66 15.61
C ARG A 220 11.46 10.08 15.19
N GLY A 221 10.42 10.66 15.78
CA GLY A 221 9.95 12.00 15.43
C GLY A 221 9.22 12.09 14.09
N LEU A 222 8.76 10.97 13.55
CA LEU A 222 8.11 10.87 12.24
C LEU A 222 6.59 10.94 12.29
N SER A 223 6.00 11.22 13.46
CA SER A 223 4.54 11.23 13.64
C SER A 223 3.81 12.25 12.77
N ASN A 224 4.45 13.33 12.38
CA ASN A 224 3.85 14.33 11.50
C ASN A 224 4.01 13.98 10.02
N ASP A 225 5.01 13.17 9.68
CA ASP A 225 5.40 12.89 8.28
C ASP A 225 4.85 11.57 7.76
N VAL A 226 4.49 10.64 8.65
CA VAL A 226 4.07 9.27 8.27
C VAL A 226 2.66 8.98 8.73
N SER A 227 1.75 8.84 7.78
CA SER A 227 0.38 8.37 8.02
C SER A 227 0.32 6.84 7.97
N ILE A 228 -0.31 6.25 8.97
CA ILE A 228 -0.62 4.82 9.02
C ILE A 228 -2.13 4.66 8.84
N VAL A 229 -2.54 3.82 7.90
CA VAL A 229 -3.94 3.44 7.72
C VAL A 229 -4.07 1.92 7.72
N MET A 230 -5.02 1.41 8.52
CA MET A 230 -5.41 0.01 8.54
C MET A 230 -6.91 -0.08 8.30
N TRP A 231 -7.32 -0.79 7.26
CA TRP A 231 -8.72 -0.96 6.89
C TRP A 231 -8.98 -2.28 6.17
N GLY A 232 -10.27 -2.62 6.03
CA GLY A 232 -10.76 -3.68 5.18
C GLY A 232 -11.85 -3.16 4.23
N GLU A 233 -12.36 -4.02 3.36
CA GLU A 233 -13.37 -3.65 2.35
C GLU A 233 -14.78 -3.51 2.94
N PHE A 234 -15.11 -4.26 3.98
CA PHE A 234 -16.38 -4.23 4.71
C PHE A 234 -16.27 -4.89 6.08
N GLY A 235 -17.27 -4.69 6.92
CA GLY A 235 -17.35 -5.27 8.26
C GLY A 235 -17.95 -6.67 8.30
N ARG A 236 -18.38 -7.06 9.48
CA ARG A 236 -19.03 -8.35 9.76
C ARG A 236 -20.41 -8.14 10.37
N THR A 237 -21.37 -9.06 10.11
CA THR A 237 -22.73 -8.93 10.60
C THR A 237 -22.79 -8.74 12.12
N PRO A 238 -23.58 -7.81 12.63
CA PRO A 238 -23.80 -7.64 14.07
C PRO A 238 -24.39 -8.91 14.69
N LYS A 239 -25.31 -9.55 13.98
CA LYS A 239 -25.94 -10.79 14.42
C LYS A 239 -25.02 -11.99 14.16
N ILE A 240 -24.81 -12.81 15.20
CA ILE A 240 -24.10 -14.10 15.09
C ILE A 240 -25.05 -15.10 14.40
N ASN A 241 -24.54 -15.82 13.40
CA ASN A 241 -25.32 -16.83 12.68
C ASN A 241 -25.41 -18.16 13.48
N SER A 242 -26.22 -19.11 12.98
CA SER A 242 -26.45 -20.41 13.61
C SER A 242 -25.22 -21.31 13.72
N LYS A 243 -24.12 -20.94 13.06
CA LYS A 243 -22.86 -21.66 13.07
C LYS A 243 -21.80 -20.98 13.94
N ASN A 244 -22.25 -20.12 14.86
CA ASN A 244 -21.39 -19.42 15.80
C ASN A 244 -20.33 -18.53 15.13
N SER A 245 -20.71 -17.88 14.02
CA SER A 245 -19.86 -17.06 13.18
C SER A 245 -20.57 -15.77 12.75
N ARG A 246 -19.88 -14.94 12.00
CA ARG A 246 -20.43 -13.73 11.35
C ARG A 246 -20.26 -13.83 9.85
N ASP A 247 -21.10 -13.14 9.12
CA ASP A 247 -21.04 -13.05 7.65
C ASP A 247 -20.52 -11.67 7.20
N HIS A 248 -20.39 -11.46 5.90
CA HIS A 248 -20.01 -10.17 5.33
C HIS A 248 -21.09 -9.12 5.58
N TRP A 249 -20.68 -7.88 5.95
CA TRP A 249 -21.58 -6.79 6.23
C TRP A 249 -21.11 -5.48 5.61
N PRO A 250 -21.57 -5.14 4.40
CA PRO A 250 -21.09 -3.95 3.69
C PRO A 250 -21.66 -2.62 4.21
N LYS A 251 -22.64 -2.66 5.14
CA LYS A 251 -23.28 -1.45 5.65
C LYS A 251 -22.46 -0.71 6.72
N ALA A 252 -21.57 -1.41 7.41
CA ALA A 252 -20.71 -0.81 8.42
C ALA A 252 -19.32 -1.42 8.38
N ASN A 253 -18.32 -0.56 8.51
CA ASN A 253 -16.91 -0.92 8.59
C ASN A 253 -16.20 0.10 9.49
N PHE A 254 -14.91 -0.11 9.74
CA PHE A 254 -14.06 0.85 10.41
C PHE A 254 -12.71 0.96 9.70
N CYS A 255 -12.03 2.06 9.97
CA CYS A 255 -10.64 2.21 9.59
C CYS A 255 -9.89 2.80 10.80
N LEU A 256 -8.63 2.39 10.98
CA LEU A 256 -7.75 2.96 11.97
C LEU A 256 -6.74 3.87 11.26
N LEU A 257 -6.58 5.09 11.79
CA LEU A 257 -5.65 6.09 11.31
C LEU A 257 -4.72 6.52 12.44
N ALA A 258 -3.42 6.67 12.14
CA ALA A 258 -2.44 7.17 13.09
C ALA A 258 -1.34 7.97 12.38
N GLY A 259 -0.70 8.89 13.07
CA GLY A 259 0.38 9.74 12.55
C GLY A 259 -0.09 10.74 11.50
N GLY A 260 0.82 11.18 10.63
CA GLY A 260 0.56 12.13 9.55
C GLY A 260 0.12 13.52 10.00
N GLY A 261 0.48 13.93 11.20
CA GLY A 261 0.04 15.22 11.80
C GLY A 261 -1.44 15.25 12.17
N MET A 262 -2.15 14.12 12.09
CA MET A 262 -3.58 14.07 12.39
C MET A 262 -3.88 14.19 13.88
N ASN A 263 -5.03 14.79 14.21
CA ASN A 263 -5.61 14.79 15.55
C ASN A 263 -6.14 13.38 15.86
N THR A 264 -5.30 12.53 16.43
CA THR A 264 -5.61 11.13 16.76
C THR A 264 -6.15 10.98 18.20
N GLY A 265 -6.42 9.74 18.64
CA GLY A 265 -6.96 9.48 19.98
C GLY A 265 -8.46 9.72 20.12
N GLN A 266 -9.19 9.79 19.03
CA GLN A 266 -10.63 10.00 18.98
C GLN A 266 -11.34 8.91 18.14
N VAL A 267 -12.63 8.79 18.31
CA VAL A 267 -13.52 7.98 17.48
C VAL A 267 -14.44 8.90 16.71
N ILE A 268 -14.48 8.77 15.39
CA ILE A 268 -15.30 9.56 14.49
C ILE A 268 -16.41 8.67 13.91
N GLY A 269 -17.64 9.09 14.12
CA GLY A 269 -18.82 8.34 13.71
C GLY A 269 -19.26 7.28 14.70
N ALA A 270 -20.55 6.99 14.69
CA ALA A 270 -21.14 5.93 15.50
C ALA A 270 -22.21 5.16 14.72
N THR A 271 -22.38 3.88 15.08
CA THR A 271 -23.45 3.04 14.57
C THR A 271 -24.70 3.16 15.45
N ASN A 272 -25.85 2.65 14.97
CA ASN A 272 -26.99 2.40 15.84
C ASN A 272 -26.62 1.43 16.96
N SER A 273 -27.48 1.30 17.99
CA SER A 273 -27.25 0.46 19.17
C SER A 273 -27.04 -1.03 18.86
N ARG A 274 -27.40 -1.48 17.66
CA ARG A 274 -27.21 -2.86 17.20
C ARG A 274 -25.96 -3.05 16.34
N GLY A 275 -25.23 -1.98 16.00
CA GLY A 275 -24.04 -2.06 15.12
C GLY A 275 -24.38 -2.36 13.65
N GLU A 276 -25.60 -2.05 13.19
CA GLU A 276 -26.07 -2.45 11.86
C GLU A 276 -25.65 -1.47 10.78
N GLU A 277 -25.68 -0.17 11.09
CA GLU A 277 -25.38 0.90 10.14
C GLU A 277 -24.89 2.17 10.85
N PRO A 278 -24.04 2.98 10.21
CA PRO A 278 -23.62 4.27 10.74
C PRO A 278 -24.82 5.23 10.77
N ILE A 279 -25.06 5.90 11.90
CA ILE A 279 -26.13 6.87 12.06
C ILE A 279 -25.64 8.26 12.48
N GLU A 280 -24.44 8.34 13.05
CA GLU A 280 -23.82 9.58 13.47
C GLU A 280 -22.52 9.78 12.72
N ARG A 281 -22.32 10.94 12.10
CA ARG A 281 -21.11 11.28 11.33
C ARG A 281 -20.60 10.11 10.47
N PRO A 282 -21.38 9.57 9.54
CA PRO A 282 -20.92 8.49 8.68
C PRO A 282 -19.74 8.96 7.81
N VAL A 283 -18.63 8.26 7.89
CA VAL A 283 -17.43 8.56 7.10
C VAL A 283 -17.49 7.78 5.78
N LYS A 284 -17.37 8.50 4.67
CA LYS A 284 -17.26 7.88 3.35
C LYS A 284 -15.84 7.38 3.11
N PHE A 285 -15.72 6.29 2.38
CA PHE A 285 -14.42 5.73 2.01
C PHE A 285 -13.51 6.75 1.29
N GLN A 286 -14.10 7.60 0.46
CA GLN A 286 -13.37 8.65 -0.24
C GLN A 286 -12.88 9.79 0.67
N GLU A 287 -13.54 10.07 1.81
CA GLU A 287 -13.02 11.04 2.79
C GLU A 287 -11.72 10.54 3.43
N VAL A 288 -11.59 9.22 3.63
CA VAL A 288 -10.32 8.62 4.08
C VAL A 288 -9.22 8.83 3.04
N PHE A 289 -9.51 8.58 1.75
CA PHE A 289 -8.53 8.87 0.68
C PHE A 289 -8.19 10.35 0.62
N ALA A 290 -9.17 11.23 0.72
CA ALA A 290 -8.95 12.68 0.72
C ALA A 290 -8.02 13.09 1.87
N THR A 291 -8.22 12.55 3.07
CA THR A 291 -7.35 12.77 4.23
C THR A 291 -5.93 12.29 3.95
N LEU A 292 -5.76 11.10 3.38
CA LEU A 292 -4.43 10.57 3.06
C LEU A 292 -3.72 11.39 1.97
N TYR A 293 -4.44 11.87 0.94
CA TYR A 293 -3.87 12.77 -0.07
C TYR A 293 -3.47 14.12 0.53
N HIS A 294 -4.31 14.68 1.41
CA HIS A 294 -3.99 15.89 2.15
C HIS A 294 -2.69 15.72 2.95
N ASN A 295 -2.56 14.63 3.71
CA ASN A 295 -1.39 14.37 4.56
C ASN A 295 -0.10 14.19 3.76
N VAL A 296 -0.17 13.70 2.53
CA VAL A 296 1.01 13.65 1.64
C VAL A 296 1.21 14.94 0.84
N GLY A 297 0.46 16.01 1.14
CA GLY A 297 0.62 17.32 0.53
C GLY A 297 0.07 17.47 -0.88
N ILE A 298 -0.93 16.68 -1.27
CA ILE A 298 -1.60 16.81 -2.57
C ILE A 298 -2.89 17.63 -2.42
N ASP A 299 -2.94 18.76 -3.11
CA ASP A 299 -4.15 19.59 -3.20
C ASP A 299 -5.17 18.95 -4.13
N LEU A 300 -6.25 18.46 -3.55
CA LEU A 300 -7.33 17.77 -4.26
C LEU A 300 -8.13 18.66 -5.22
N ASN A 301 -8.12 19.97 -5.00
CA ASN A 301 -8.88 20.90 -5.83
C ASN A 301 -8.21 21.15 -7.19
N SER A 302 -6.89 21.05 -7.21
CA SER A 302 -6.07 21.33 -8.42
C SER A 302 -5.47 20.06 -9.04
N ALA A 303 -5.29 18.99 -8.26
CA ALA A 303 -4.61 17.79 -8.73
C ALA A 303 -5.50 16.97 -9.67
N THR A 304 -5.06 16.85 -10.93
CA THR A 304 -5.67 16.00 -11.94
C THR A 304 -4.59 15.26 -12.72
N VAL A 305 -4.94 14.09 -13.27
CA VAL A 305 -4.10 13.35 -14.21
C VAL A 305 -4.92 12.98 -15.43
N GLN A 306 -4.38 13.22 -16.60
CA GLN A 306 -5.02 12.88 -17.86
C GLN A 306 -4.88 11.39 -18.18
N ASP A 307 -5.93 10.77 -18.69
CA ASP A 307 -5.87 9.44 -19.31
C ASP A 307 -5.29 9.49 -20.75
N SER A 308 -5.20 8.34 -21.39
CA SER A 308 -4.67 8.22 -22.75
C SER A 308 -5.48 8.97 -23.82
N SER A 309 -6.72 9.38 -23.51
CA SER A 309 -7.56 10.21 -24.39
C SER A 309 -7.43 11.71 -24.12
N GLY A 310 -6.60 12.10 -23.13
CA GLY A 310 -6.42 13.48 -22.69
C GLY A 310 -7.50 13.96 -21.71
N ARG A 311 -8.39 13.09 -21.26
CA ARG A 311 -9.42 13.45 -20.28
C ARG A 311 -8.82 13.55 -18.89
N PRO A 312 -9.00 14.70 -18.18
CA PRO A 312 -8.54 14.85 -16.80
C PRO A 312 -9.42 14.06 -15.83
N HIS A 313 -8.79 13.42 -14.87
CA HIS A 313 -9.44 12.69 -13.77
C HIS A 313 -8.98 13.23 -12.43
N TYR A 314 -9.91 13.44 -11.53
CA TYR A 314 -9.64 13.80 -10.14
C TYR A 314 -9.35 12.55 -9.30
N LEU A 315 -8.63 12.73 -8.20
CA LEU A 315 -8.21 11.65 -7.30
C LEU A 315 -9.37 11.10 -6.46
N VAL A 316 -10.34 11.96 -6.15
CA VAL A 316 -11.61 11.64 -5.47
C VAL A 316 -12.74 12.35 -6.22
N ASP A 317 -13.98 11.96 -5.95
CA ASP A 317 -15.15 12.61 -6.55
C ASP A 317 -15.27 14.08 -6.08
N GLN A 318 -15.83 14.95 -6.92
CA GLN A 318 -16.00 16.36 -6.57
C GLN A 318 -16.85 16.54 -5.30
N GLY A 319 -16.43 17.47 -4.43
CA GLY A 319 -17.09 17.75 -3.17
C GLY A 319 -16.75 16.75 -2.04
N ILE A 320 -15.80 15.86 -2.27
CA ILE A 320 -15.20 15.05 -1.20
C ILE A 320 -14.05 15.82 -0.60
N GLU A 321 -14.08 15.98 0.70
CA GLU A 321 -13.04 16.67 1.48
C GLU A 321 -12.39 15.72 2.49
N PRO A 322 -11.20 16.05 2.99
CA PRO A 322 -10.59 15.33 4.11
C PRO A 322 -11.51 15.32 5.33
N ILE A 323 -11.31 14.33 6.20
CA ILE A 323 -12.02 14.25 7.49
C ILE A 323 -11.53 15.40 8.36
N HIS A 324 -12.34 16.45 8.48
CA HIS A 324 -11.93 17.72 9.12
C HIS A 324 -11.59 17.57 10.61
N GLU A 325 -12.16 16.58 11.30
CA GLU A 325 -11.84 16.27 12.68
C GLU A 325 -10.39 15.78 12.86
N LEU A 326 -9.78 15.26 11.79
CA LEU A 326 -8.40 14.76 11.79
C LEU A 326 -7.38 15.81 11.35
N ILE A 327 -7.79 16.73 10.48
CA ILE A 327 -6.91 17.81 10.01
C ILE A 327 -7.12 19.05 10.89
N GLY A 328 -6.05 19.60 11.44
CA GLY A 328 -6.09 20.76 12.32
C GLY A 328 -6.39 22.07 11.60
#